data_7bf284e89151732c2f179d8ce8233653
#
_entry.id   7bf284e89151732c2f179d8ce8233653
#
_cell.length_a   1.000
_cell.length_b   1.000
_cell.length_c   1.000
_cell.angle_alpha   90.00
_cell.angle_beta   90.00
_cell.angle_gamma   90.00
#
_symmetry.space_group_name_H-M   'P 1'
#
loop_
_entity.id
_entity.type
_entity.pdbx_description
1 polymer ?
#
loop_
_entity_poly.entity_id
_entity_poly.type
_entity_poly.pdbx_seq_one_letter_code
_entity_poly.pdbx_strand_id
1 'polypeptide(L)'
;EFFTNQIEAKLAKELKVEHATVYFQFKPSPRIWIQTPEMNGNWVREPLKTYANYSPELIFGWLLGVPLIAAAIILTLVRQLNRPLRRLQNAANSYSKTGTAPYLETNHGPQEIREVNQAFNHMIYTLDQTERDRRIMLAGISHDLRTPLTRIRLSAEMMPDDDFLKEGLIYDVEDMDAILNQFISYMRDGSDEEIQDTDLNMLLQELVVQFKPLDIRFEPAELPIIQARSLSLKRLIGNLINNSKRYGAEPIELSATVENEHILISVADHGEGIPDDQIEELMQPFVRGNEARTVQGSGLGLAIVKRIVDIHQGQLSIHNREQGGLEAIISLPLHHNQDVEISSNNPLEKLKQTLVEHF
;
A
#
# COMPACT_ATOMS: atom_id res chain seq x y z
N GLU A 1 -38.87 54.46 12.69
CA GLU A 1 -39.80 55.24 11.83
C GLU A 1 -40.64 54.35 10.92
N PHE A 2 -40.08 53.43 10.12
CA PHE A 2 -40.85 52.59 9.23
C PHE A 2 -41.89 51.67 9.95
N PHE A 3 -41.51 51.07 11.07
CA PHE A 3 -42.41 50.26 11.91
C PHE A 3 -43.50 51.08 12.59
N THR A 4 -43.17 52.29 13.04
CA THR A 4 -44.09 53.18 13.73
C THR A 4 -45.22 53.60 12.77
N ASN A 5 -44.86 54.02 11.56
CA ASN A 5 -45.79 54.45 10.55
C ASN A 5 -46.75 53.32 10.09
N GLN A 6 -46.27 52.08 10.01
CA GLN A 6 -47.16 50.95 9.71
C GLN A 6 -48.17 50.65 10.82
N ILE A 7 -47.74 50.79 12.10
CA ILE A 7 -48.62 50.55 13.22
C ILE A 7 -49.63 51.69 13.34
N GLU A 8 -49.22 52.93 13.13
CA GLU A 8 -50.11 54.11 13.10
C GLU A 8 -51.18 53.96 12.01
N ALA A 9 -50.82 53.60 10.78
CA ALA A 9 -51.78 53.38 9.70
C ALA A 9 -52.74 52.22 10.00
N LYS A 10 -52.26 51.14 10.61
CA LYS A 10 -53.10 50.01 10.98
C LYS A 10 -54.07 50.34 12.13
N LEU A 11 -53.58 51.06 13.15
CA LEU A 11 -54.38 51.55 14.27
C LEU A 11 -55.43 52.57 13.82
N ALA A 12 -55.12 53.51 12.96
CA ALA A 12 -56.01 54.49 12.40
C ALA A 12 -57.18 53.76 11.66
N LYS A 13 -56.82 52.71 10.89
CA LYS A 13 -57.81 51.90 10.17
C LYS A 13 -58.72 51.11 11.09
N GLU A 14 -58.17 50.48 12.12
CA GLU A 14 -58.91 49.67 13.10
C GLU A 14 -59.81 50.51 13.99
N LEU A 15 -59.34 51.68 14.43
CA LEU A 15 -60.09 52.60 15.28
C LEU A 15 -61.04 53.52 14.49
N LYS A 16 -61.02 53.45 13.13
CA LYS A 16 -61.79 54.29 12.21
C LYS A 16 -61.63 55.77 12.45
N VAL A 17 -60.40 56.19 12.75
CA VAL A 17 -60.00 57.60 12.97
C VAL A 17 -59.12 58.06 11.80
N GLU A 18 -59.08 59.39 11.59
CA GLU A 18 -58.35 59.98 10.47
C GLU A 18 -56.85 59.76 10.55
N HIS A 19 -56.29 59.78 11.75
CA HIS A 19 -54.87 59.48 12.06
C HIS A 19 -54.74 59.04 13.52
N ALA A 20 -53.67 58.24 13.78
CA ALA A 20 -53.27 57.83 15.12
C ALA A 20 -51.78 58.04 15.24
N THR A 21 -51.34 58.66 16.36
CA THR A 21 -49.91 58.83 16.65
C THR A 21 -49.50 57.80 17.72
N VAL A 22 -48.36 57.14 17.50
CA VAL A 22 -47.90 56.10 18.38
C VAL A 22 -46.49 56.41 18.88
N TYR A 23 -46.30 56.30 20.19
CA TYR A 23 -44.97 56.46 20.80
C TYR A 23 -44.65 55.22 21.64
N PHE A 24 -43.43 54.65 21.42
CA PHE A 24 -42.94 53.52 22.17
C PHE A 24 -42.01 53.94 23.29
N GLN A 25 -42.33 53.58 24.53
CA GLN A 25 -41.49 53.77 25.69
C GLN A 25 -40.97 52.41 26.16
N PHE A 26 -39.65 52.22 26.17
CA PHE A 26 -39.06 50.95 26.54
C PHE A 26 -38.61 50.88 28.02
N LYS A 27 -38.34 52.02 28.67
CA LYS A 27 -37.92 52.10 30.10
C LYS A 27 -38.90 52.90 30.88
N PRO A 28 -39.18 52.60 32.16
CA PRO A 28 -38.75 51.45 32.96
C PRO A 28 -39.48 50.13 32.59
N SER A 29 -40.59 50.21 31.91
CA SER A 29 -41.31 49.06 31.37
C SER A 29 -41.80 49.35 29.95
N PRO A 30 -41.80 48.35 29.05
CA PRO A 30 -42.20 48.59 27.67
C PRO A 30 -43.68 48.94 27.63
N ARG A 31 -43.99 50.09 27.04
CA ARG A 31 -45.35 50.61 26.88
C ARG A 31 -45.52 51.27 25.53
N ILE A 32 -46.75 51.21 25.03
CA ILE A 32 -47.16 51.95 23.86
C ILE A 32 -48.07 53.08 24.29
N TRP A 33 -47.81 54.27 23.80
CA TRP A 33 -48.66 55.44 23.98
C TRP A 33 -49.36 55.67 22.63
N ILE A 34 -50.67 55.90 22.72
CA ILE A 34 -51.51 56.07 21.53
C ILE A 34 -52.30 57.38 21.76
N GLN A 35 -52.29 58.22 20.73
CA GLN A 35 -53.11 59.40 20.67
C GLN A 35 -53.92 59.41 19.39
N THR A 36 -55.20 59.79 19.48
CA THR A 36 -56.08 60.01 18.34
C THR A 36 -56.76 61.40 18.46
N PRO A 37 -57.21 61.98 17.35
CA PRO A 37 -57.86 63.30 17.36
C PRO A 37 -59.04 63.41 18.33
N GLU A 38 -59.75 62.30 18.53
CA GLU A 38 -60.90 62.25 19.41
C GLU A 38 -60.55 62.32 20.88
N MET A 39 -59.29 62.22 21.29
CA MET A 39 -58.84 62.22 22.66
C MET A 39 -58.45 63.56 23.16
N ASN A 40 -58.74 64.66 22.47
CA ASN A 40 -58.49 66.03 22.87
C ASN A 40 -57.09 66.28 23.48
N GLY A 41 -56.05 65.72 22.91
CA GLY A 41 -54.68 65.88 23.39
C GLY A 41 -54.26 64.86 24.47
N ASN A 42 -55.13 64.04 24.98
CA ASN A 42 -54.79 63.00 25.95
C ASN A 42 -54.11 61.81 25.30
N TRP A 43 -53.21 61.17 26.06
CA TRP A 43 -52.52 59.91 25.63
C TRP A 43 -53.05 58.74 26.44
N VAL A 44 -53.41 57.64 25.70
CA VAL A 44 -53.69 56.38 26.34
C VAL A 44 -52.45 55.51 26.32
N ARG A 45 -52.07 54.96 27.45
CA ARG A 45 -50.93 54.09 27.61
C ARG A 45 -51.40 52.65 27.79
N GLU A 46 -50.81 51.76 27.02
CA GLU A 46 -50.99 50.31 27.13
C GLU A 46 -49.68 49.62 27.41
N PRO A 47 -49.57 48.72 28.38
CA PRO A 47 -48.36 47.91 28.56
C PRO A 47 -48.23 46.90 27.43
N LEU A 48 -47.03 46.82 26.84
CA LEU A 48 -46.74 45.81 25.86
C LEU A 48 -46.53 44.45 26.57
N LYS A 49 -47.65 43.77 26.87
CA LYS A 49 -47.65 42.53 27.65
C LYS A 49 -46.95 41.36 26.92
N THR A 50 -46.81 41.43 25.60
CA THR A 50 -46.31 40.32 24.77
C THR A 50 -44.81 40.10 24.86
N TYR A 51 -44.01 41.09 25.28
CA TYR A 51 -42.57 40.97 25.36
C TYR A 51 -42.00 40.60 26.74
N ALA A 52 -42.86 40.56 27.76
CA ALA A 52 -42.39 40.37 29.14
C ALA A 52 -42.39 38.88 29.59
N ASN A 53 -42.83 37.94 28.76
CA ASN A 53 -43.03 36.54 29.15
C ASN A 53 -42.01 35.57 28.48
N TYR A 54 -40.95 36.04 27.87
CA TYR A 54 -39.85 35.10 27.53
C TYR A 54 -39.03 34.91 28.80
N SER A 55 -39.22 33.77 29.47
CA SER A 55 -38.37 33.39 30.58
C SER A 55 -36.93 33.34 30.08
N PRO A 56 -35.98 34.00 30.79
CA PRO A 56 -34.55 33.97 30.41
C PRO A 56 -34.05 32.53 30.18
N GLU A 57 -34.61 31.58 30.88
CA GLU A 57 -34.33 30.15 30.82
C GLU A 57 -34.59 29.55 29.42
N LEU A 58 -35.64 29.96 28.72
CA LEU A 58 -35.91 29.54 27.35
C LEU A 58 -34.89 30.10 26.36
N ILE A 59 -34.49 31.37 26.52
CA ILE A 59 -33.49 32.01 25.67
C ILE A 59 -32.12 31.32 25.85
N PHE A 60 -31.71 31.06 27.10
CA PHE A 60 -30.48 30.33 27.41
C PHE A 60 -30.55 28.85 26.91
N GLY A 61 -31.68 28.19 27.05
CA GLY A 61 -31.91 26.85 26.55
C GLY A 61 -31.71 26.76 25.03
N TRP A 62 -32.23 27.71 24.27
CA TRP A 62 -32.02 27.78 22.81
C TRP A 62 -30.60 28.19 22.44
N LEU A 63 -30.01 29.13 23.13
CA LEU A 63 -28.64 29.63 22.83
C LEU A 63 -27.56 28.57 23.07
N LEU A 64 -27.73 27.70 24.05
CA LEU A 64 -26.79 26.60 24.35
C LEU A 64 -27.19 25.28 23.71
N GLY A 65 -28.51 24.97 23.68
CA GLY A 65 -29.01 23.70 23.22
C GLY A 65 -28.80 23.46 21.70
N VAL A 66 -29.10 24.48 20.90
CA VAL A 66 -28.95 24.35 19.43
C VAL A 66 -27.49 24.15 19.01
N PRO A 67 -26.50 24.93 19.50
CA PRO A 67 -25.08 24.66 19.16
C PRO A 67 -24.58 23.31 19.68
N LEU A 68 -25.01 22.85 20.85
CA LEU A 68 -24.65 21.53 21.39
C LEU A 68 -25.18 20.39 20.53
N ILE A 69 -26.45 20.47 20.10
CA ILE A 69 -27.05 19.48 19.19
C ILE A 69 -26.32 19.54 17.84
N ALA A 70 -26.07 20.71 17.29
CA ALA A 70 -25.35 20.87 16.04
C ALA A 70 -23.94 20.29 16.13
N ALA A 71 -23.20 20.56 17.22
CA ALA A 71 -21.89 19.98 17.45
C ALA A 71 -21.94 18.45 17.57
N ALA A 72 -22.93 17.88 18.24
CA ALA A 72 -23.10 16.44 18.35
C ALA A 72 -23.38 15.80 16.98
N ILE A 73 -24.24 16.42 16.16
CA ILE A 73 -24.52 15.97 14.79
C ILE A 73 -23.27 16.02 13.93
N ILE A 74 -22.52 17.15 13.95
CA ILE A 74 -21.28 17.31 13.18
C ILE A 74 -20.26 16.26 13.61
N LEU A 75 -20.04 16.06 14.92
CA LEU A 75 -19.11 15.05 15.43
C LEU A 75 -19.49 13.63 14.99
N THR A 76 -20.79 13.34 14.98
CA THR A 76 -21.29 12.02 14.53
C THR A 76 -21.05 11.83 13.03
N LEU A 77 -21.37 12.83 12.20
CA LEU A 77 -21.12 12.81 10.76
C LEU A 77 -19.63 12.66 10.43
N VAL A 78 -18.79 13.46 11.10
CA VAL A 78 -17.33 13.40 10.93
C VAL A 78 -16.79 12.00 11.28
N ARG A 79 -17.28 11.39 12.35
CA ARG A 79 -16.87 10.04 12.73
C ARG A 79 -17.36 8.98 11.75
N GLN A 80 -18.58 9.12 11.24
CA GLN A 80 -19.16 8.18 10.29
C GLN A 80 -18.51 8.23 8.91
N LEU A 81 -17.95 9.36 8.49
CA LEU A 81 -17.27 9.53 7.21
C LEU A 81 -15.75 9.37 7.30
N ASN A 82 -15.10 10.03 8.26
CA ASN A 82 -13.64 10.05 8.30
C ASN A 82 -13.01 8.71 8.69
N ARG A 83 -13.66 7.93 9.57
CA ARG A 83 -13.11 6.63 9.97
C ARG A 83 -13.08 5.62 8.81
N PRO A 84 -14.19 5.40 8.06
CA PRO A 84 -14.15 4.51 6.89
C PRO A 84 -13.18 4.97 5.81
N LEU A 85 -13.13 6.28 5.52
CA LEU A 85 -12.22 6.82 4.51
C LEU A 85 -10.74 6.59 4.89
N ARG A 86 -10.39 6.74 6.16
CA ARG A 86 -9.03 6.40 6.63
C ARG A 86 -8.73 4.90 6.51
N ARG A 87 -9.70 4.03 6.79
CA ARG A 87 -9.54 2.58 6.59
C ARG A 87 -9.31 2.24 5.13
N LEU A 88 -10.08 2.85 4.23
CA LEU A 88 -9.90 2.70 2.78
C LEU A 88 -8.52 3.19 2.33
N GLN A 89 -8.10 4.37 2.80
CA GLN A 89 -6.78 4.92 2.50
C GLN A 89 -5.66 4.00 2.98
N ASN A 90 -5.77 3.48 4.21
CA ASN A 90 -4.78 2.56 4.76
C ASN A 90 -4.75 1.23 3.98
N ALA A 91 -5.92 0.69 3.59
CA ALA A 91 -6.01 -0.51 2.78
C ALA A 91 -5.37 -0.31 1.39
N ALA A 92 -5.62 0.82 0.74
CA ALA A 92 -5.00 1.17 -0.54
C ALA A 92 -3.48 1.35 -0.42
N ASN A 93 -3.01 2.01 0.64
CA ASN A 93 -1.58 2.16 0.92
C ASN A 93 -0.90 0.82 1.24
N SER A 94 -1.58 -0.07 1.97
CA SER A 94 -1.09 -1.42 2.25
C SER A 94 -0.92 -2.18 0.93
N TYR A 95 -1.95 -2.19 0.08
CA TYR A 95 -1.87 -2.86 -1.22
C TYR A 95 -0.73 -2.33 -2.08
N SER A 96 -0.54 -1.01 -2.13
CA SER A 96 0.56 -0.39 -2.89
C SER A 96 1.95 -0.79 -2.38
N LYS A 97 2.11 -1.05 -1.08
CA LYS A 97 3.40 -1.39 -0.46
C LYS A 97 3.70 -2.89 -0.45
N THR A 98 2.71 -3.70 -0.17
CA THR A 98 2.89 -5.13 0.11
C THR A 98 2.21 -6.04 -0.91
N GLY A 99 1.44 -5.49 -1.86
CA GLY A 99 0.60 -6.27 -2.78
C GLY A 99 -0.59 -6.95 -2.10
N THR A 100 -0.84 -6.65 -0.81
CA THR A 100 -1.98 -7.22 -0.06
C THR A 100 -2.78 -6.11 0.60
N ALA A 101 -4.10 -6.26 0.66
CA ALA A 101 -4.98 -5.33 1.34
C ALA A 101 -5.91 -6.05 2.30
N PRO A 102 -6.19 -5.47 3.49
CA PRO A 102 -7.20 -6.02 4.37
C PRO A 102 -8.59 -5.89 3.72
N TYR A 103 -9.44 -6.88 3.96
CA TYR A 103 -10.84 -6.83 3.51
C TYR A 103 -11.61 -5.73 4.24
N LEU A 104 -12.28 -4.86 3.50
CA LEU A 104 -13.09 -3.80 4.04
C LEU A 104 -14.52 -4.28 4.28
N GLU A 105 -15.06 -4.01 5.49
CA GLU A 105 -16.42 -4.40 5.86
C GLU A 105 -17.46 -3.73 4.97
N THR A 106 -18.38 -4.52 4.44
CA THR A 106 -19.48 -4.07 3.56
C THR A 106 -20.86 -4.06 4.23
N ASN A 107 -20.93 -4.51 5.51
CA ASN A 107 -22.21 -4.68 6.22
C ASN A 107 -22.54 -3.53 7.17
N HIS A 108 -21.60 -2.62 7.45
CA HIS A 108 -21.77 -1.54 8.43
C HIS A 108 -21.48 -0.18 7.81
N GLY A 109 -22.22 0.84 8.27
CA GLY A 109 -22.04 2.25 7.87
C GLY A 109 -23.03 2.72 6.80
N PRO A 110 -22.86 3.98 6.34
CA PRO A 110 -23.67 4.58 5.27
C PRO A 110 -23.63 3.74 3.99
N GLN A 111 -24.68 3.79 3.19
CA GLN A 111 -24.80 3.00 1.96
C GLN A 111 -23.66 3.31 0.99
N GLU A 112 -23.32 4.57 0.82
CA GLU A 112 -22.27 5.05 -0.07
C GLU A 112 -20.90 4.46 0.32
N ILE A 113 -20.61 4.38 1.61
CA ILE A 113 -19.36 3.78 2.12
C ILE A 113 -19.33 2.28 1.88
N ARG A 114 -20.47 1.60 2.06
CA ARG A 114 -20.56 0.14 1.79
C ARG A 114 -20.33 -0.16 0.32
N GLU A 115 -20.92 0.63 -0.58
CA GLU A 115 -20.74 0.49 -2.04
C GLU A 115 -19.27 0.72 -2.44
N VAL A 116 -18.62 1.75 -1.89
CA VAL A 116 -17.19 2.01 -2.13
C VAL A 116 -16.32 0.87 -1.60
N ASN A 117 -16.58 0.37 -0.39
CA ASN A 117 -15.84 -0.77 0.17
C ASN A 117 -16.02 -2.04 -0.69
N GLN A 118 -17.24 -2.29 -1.16
CA GLN A 118 -17.53 -3.42 -2.05
C GLN A 118 -16.81 -3.31 -3.38
N ALA A 119 -16.82 -2.11 -3.99
CA ALA A 119 -16.10 -1.86 -5.24
C ALA A 119 -14.57 -2.01 -5.05
N PHE A 120 -14.03 -1.51 -3.94
CA PHE A 120 -12.62 -1.68 -3.60
C PHE A 120 -12.25 -3.16 -3.42
N ASN A 121 -13.00 -3.91 -2.61
CA ASN A 121 -12.75 -5.34 -2.40
C ASN A 121 -12.83 -6.13 -3.72
N HIS A 122 -13.80 -5.79 -4.59
CA HIS A 122 -13.91 -6.41 -5.92
C HIS A 122 -12.71 -6.08 -6.82
N MET A 123 -12.25 -4.84 -6.80
CA MET A 123 -11.05 -4.42 -7.54
C MET A 123 -9.82 -5.21 -7.08
N ILE A 124 -9.58 -5.31 -5.76
CA ILE A 124 -8.47 -6.07 -5.19
C ILE A 124 -8.56 -7.54 -5.59
N TYR A 125 -9.75 -8.14 -5.48
CA TYR A 125 -9.98 -9.52 -5.90
C TYR A 125 -9.66 -9.74 -7.38
N THR A 126 -10.10 -8.83 -8.26
CA THR A 126 -9.85 -8.91 -9.71
C THR A 126 -8.35 -8.79 -10.03
N LEU A 127 -7.66 -7.87 -9.35
CA LEU A 127 -6.21 -7.71 -9.51
C LEU A 127 -5.47 -8.98 -9.07
N ASP A 128 -5.85 -9.57 -7.94
CA ASP A 128 -5.25 -10.80 -7.42
C ASP A 128 -5.50 -11.99 -8.37
N GLN A 129 -6.72 -12.13 -8.91
CA GLN A 129 -7.02 -13.15 -9.94
C GLN A 129 -6.18 -12.93 -11.20
N THR A 130 -6.09 -11.70 -11.70
CA THR A 130 -5.29 -11.38 -12.88
C THR A 130 -3.82 -11.76 -12.70
N GLU A 131 -3.26 -11.47 -11.52
CA GLU A 131 -1.88 -11.85 -11.20
C GLU A 131 -1.71 -13.37 -11.08
N ARG A 132 -2.68 -14.09 -10.52
CA ARG A 132 -2.67 -15.56 -10.47
C ARG A 132 -2.75 -16.17 -11.86
N ASP A 133 -3.68 -15.71 -12.69
CA ASP A 133 -3.85 -16.20 -14.07
C ASP A 133 -2.58 -15.95 -14.89
N ARG A 134 -1.97 -14.78 -14.73
CA ARG A 134 -0.68 -14.46 -15.35
C ARG A 134 0.42 -15.43 -14.92
N ARG A 135 0.51 -15.77 -13.63
CA ARG A 135 1.50 -16.73 -13.12
C ARG A 135 1.27 -18.13 -13.68
N ILE A 136 0.01 -18.61 -13.71
CA ILE A 136 -0.36 -19.92 -14.25
C ILE A 136 -0.04 -20.00 -15.75
N MET A 137 -0.42 -18.96 -16.51
CA MET A 137 -0.16 -18.89 -17.95
C MET A 137 1.34 -18.98 -18.25
N LEU A 138 2.15 -18.22 -17.51
CA LEU A 138 3.60 -18.16 -17.71
C LEU A 138 4.28 -19.48 -17.31
N ALA A 139 3.80 -20.14 -16.25
CA ALA A 139 4.28 -21.48 -15.89
C ALA A 139 3.95 -22.52 -16.98
N GLY A 140 2.75 -22.44 -17.57
CA GLY A 140 2.33 -23.28 -18.68
C GLY A 140 3.20 -23.08 -19.93
N ILE A 141 3.38 -21.82 -20.37
CA ILE A 141 4.23 -21.47 -21.52
C ILE A 141 5.66 -22.01 -21.31
N SER A 142 6.19 -21.86 -20.10
CA SER A 142 7.54 -22.33 -19.79
C SER A 142 7.69 -23.84 -19.90
N HIS A 143 6.69 -24.57 -19.43
CA HIS A 143 6.67 -26.03 -19.59
C HIS A 143 6.60 -26.43 -21.07
N ASP A 144 5.74 -25.77 -21.84
CA ASP A 144 5.53 -26.08 -23.26
C ASP A 144 6.72 -25.68 -24.14
N LEU A 145 7.52 -24.69 -23.74
CA LEU A 145 8.76 -24.34 -24.42
C LEU A 145 9.91 -25.30 -24.07
N ARG A 146 9.97 -25.84 -22.85
CA ARG A 146 11.02 -26.80 -22.48
C ARG A 146 11.00 -28.09 -23.30
N THR A 147 9.81 -28.58 -23.66
CA THR A 147 9.65 -29.79 -24.44
C THR A 147 10.31 -29.72 -25.82
N PRO A 148 10.07 -28.67 -26.67
CA PRO A 148 10.77 -28.55 -27.96
C PRO A 148 12.27 -28.29 -27.78
N LEU A 149 12.70 -27.52 -26.78
CA LEU A 149 14.11 -27.30 -26.47
C LEU A 149 14.83 -28.61 -26.17
N THR A 150 14.24 -29.51 -25.35
CA THR A 150 14.78 -30.83 -25.06
C THR A 150 14.89 -31.68 -26.32
N ARG A 151 13.90 -31.60 -27.23
CA ARG A 151 13.98 -32.35 -28.52
C ARG A 151 15.08 -31.80 -29.42
N ILE A 152 15.25 -30.49 -29.51
CA ILE A 152 16.33 -29.86 -30.30
C ILE A 152 17.68 -30.29 -29.74
N ARG A 153 17.85 -30.27 -28.42
CA ARG A 153 19.06 -30.72 -27.72
C ARG A 153 19.38 -32.19 -28.07
N LEU A 154 18.39 -33.07 -27.90
CA LEU A 154 18.56 -34.48 -28.23
C LEU A 154 18.93 -34.71 -29.73
N SER A 155 18.31 -33.92 -30.62
CA SER A 155 18.64 -33.97 -32.04
C SER A 155 20.07 -33.51 -32.32
N ALA A 156 20.52 -32.42 -31.64
CA ALA A 156 21.89 -31.94 -31.74
C ALA A 156 22.90 -32.95 -31.15
N GLU A 157 22.58 -33.59 -30.01
CA GLU A 157 23.42 -34.63 -29.41
C GLU A 157 23.60 -35.87 -30.29
N MET A 158 22.60 -36.17 -31.15
CA MET A 158 22.67 -37.29 -32.13
C MET A 158 23.46 -36.93 -33.40
N MET A 159 23.86 -35.69 -33.61
CA MET A 159 24.70 -35.30 -34.74
C MET A 159 26.10 -35.89 -34.59
N PRO A 160 26.81 -36.14 -35.73
CA PRO A 160 28.20 -36.56 -35.67
C PRO A 160 29.08 -35.58 -34.87
N ASP A 161 30.09 -36.09 -34.18
CA ASP A 161 30.96 -35.26 -33.34
C ASP A 161 31.82 -34.27 -34.12
N ASP A 162 32.02 -34.50 -35.42
CA ASP A 162 32.74 -33.63 -36.34
C ASP A 162 31.87 -32.50 -36.91
N ASP A 163 30.59 -32.41 -36.51
CA ASP A 163 29.68 -31.40 -37.02
C ASP A 163 29.89 -30.09 -36.25
N PHE A 164 30.42 -29.07 -36.92
CA PHE A 164 30.68 -27.75 -36.38
C PHE A 164 29.43 -27.08 -35.80
N LEU A 165 28.21 -27.45 -36.27
CA LEU A 165 26.95 -26.91 -35.80
C LEU A 165 26.46 -27.57 -34.50
N LYS A 166 26.93 -28.75 -34.14
CA LYS A 166 26.50 -29.48 -32.96
C LYS A 166 26.72 -28.70 -31.67
N GLU A 167 27.94 -28.24 -31.44
CA GLU A 167 28.29 -27.49 -30.24
C GLU A 167 27.51 -26.18 -30.15
N GLY A 168 27.36 -25.45 -31.27
CA GLY A 168 26.59 -24.22 -31.35
C GLY A 168 25.11 -24.43 -30.99
N LEU A 169 24.49 -25.49 -31.53
CA LEU A 169 23.08 -25.81 -31.23
C LEU A 169 22.88 -26.22 -29.78
N ILE A 170 23.75 -27.04 -29.22
CA ILE A 170 23.67 -27.40 -27.79
C ILE A 170 23.80 -26.17 -26.92
N TYR A 171 24.77 -25.29 -27.21
CA TYR A 171 24.96 -24.05 -26.49
C TYR A 171 23.72 -23.12 -26.53
N ASP A 172 23.13 -22.92 -27.73
CA ASP A 172 21.95 -22.09 -27.89
C ASP A 172 20.74 -22.66 -27.12
N VAL A 173 20.55 -23.97 -27.10
CA VAL A 173 19.49 -24.60 -26.33
C VAL A 173 19.70 -24.47 -24.83
N GLU A 174 20.92 -24.63 -24.35
CA GLU A 174 21.26 -24.42 -22.94
C GLU A 174 21.04 -22.96 -22.50
N ASP A 175 21.37 -22.00 -23.38
CA ASP A 175 21.11 -20.58 -23.12
C ASP A 175 19.59 -20.30 -23.06
N MET A 176 18.81 -20.81 -23.99
CA MET A 176 17.36 -20.66 -23.97
C MET A 176 16.73 -21.28 -22.71
N ASP A 177 17.19 -22.45 -22.25
CA ASP A 177 16.68 -23.07 -21.02
C ASP A 177 17.08 -22.23 -19.78
N ALA A 178 18.29 -21.68 -19.74
CA ALA A 178 18.73 -20.79 -18.68
C ALA A 178 17.89 -19.50 -18.61
N ILE A 179 17.62 -18.87 -19.77
CA ILE A 179 16.75 -17.69 -19.87
C ILE A 179 15.32 -18.02 -19.40
N LEU A 180 14.79 -19.15 -19.85
CA LEU A 180 13.45 -19.61 -19.47
C LEU A 180 13.36 -19.84 -17.95
N ASN A 181 14.34 -20.51 -17.37
CA ASN A 181 14.38 -20.74 -15.92
C ASN A 181 14.49 -19.44 -15.11
N GLN A 182 15.27 -18.46 -15.58
CA GLN A 182 15.35 -17.14 -14.96
C GLN A 182 14.03 -16.37 -15.10
N PHE A 183 13.35 -16.48 -16.24
CA PHE A 183 12.05 -15.86 -16.44
C PHE A 183 10.98 -16.46 -15.50
N ILE A 184 10.92 -17.80 -15.37
CA ILE A 184 10.04 -18.47 -14.40
C ILE A 184 10.37 -17.99 -12.97
N SER A 185 11.66 -17.90 -12.66
CA SER A 185 12.13 -17.43 -11.36
C SER A 185 11.70 -15.98 -11.07
N TYR A 186 11.77 -15.10 -12.08
CA TYR A 186 11.27 -13.71 -11.95
C TYR A 186 9.75 -13.65 -11.72
N MET A 187 8.99 -14.53 -12.36
CA MET A 187 7.53 -14.59 -12.23
C MET A 187 7.06 -15.21 -10.91
N ARG A 188 7.85 -16.10 -10.32
CA ARG A 188 7.65 -16.61 -8.96
C ARG A 188 8.26 -15.63 -7.98
N ASP A 189 7.46 -14.66 -7.54
CA ASP A 189 7.93 -13.62 -6.63
C ASP A 189 8.18 -14.10 -5.19
N GLY A 190 7.78 -15.33 -4.87
CA GLY A 190 7.89 -15.87 -3.50
C GLY A 190 6.75 -15.44 -2.58
N SER A 191 5.74 -14.72 -3.08
CA SER A 191 4.58 -14.34 -2.26
C SER A 191 3.78 -15.56 -1.76
N ASP A 192 3.86 -16.68 -2.47
CA ASP A 192 3.21 -17.94 -2.10
C ASP A 192 4.05 -18.78 -1.10
N GLU A 193 5.28 -18.36 -0.78
CA GLU A 193 6.14 -19.02 0.20
C GLU A 193 5.76 -18.62 1.61
N GLU A 194 5.58 -19.60 2.49
CA GLU A 194 5.30 -19.36 3.90
C GLU A 194 6.50 -18.70 4.60
N ILE A 195 6.19 -17.73 5.46
CA ILE A 195 7.20 -17.11 6.32
C ILE A 195 7.52 -18.10 7.43
N GLN A 196 8.80 -18.39 7.64
CA GLN A 196 9.28 -19.34 8.63
C GLN A 196 10.50 -18.81 9.38
N ASP A 197 10.77 -19.43 10.53
CA ASP A 197 12.00 -19.19 11.27
C ASP A 197 13.22 -19.54 10.43
N THR A 198 14.06 -18.56 10.15
CA THR A 198 15.21 -18.70 9.24
C THR A 198 16.50 -18.33 9.96
N ASP A 199 17.42 -19.29 10.04
CA ASP A 199 18.80 -19.07 10.43
C ASP A 199 19.61 -18.63 9.22
N LEU A 200 19.99 -17.35 9.18
CA LEU A 200 20.75 -16.79 8.06
C LEU A 200 22.15 -17.35 7.93
N ASN A 201 22.83 -17.66 9.04
CA ASN A 201 24.15 -18.27 8.96
C ASN A 201 24.11 -19.63 8.26
N MET A 202 23.14 -20.47 8.62
CA MET A 202 22.95 -21.75 7.94
C MET A 202 22.65 -21.57 6.45
N LEU A 203 21.75 -20.64 6.12
CA LEU A 203 21.38 -20.36 4.74
C LEU A 203 22.57 -19.87 3.90
N LEU A 204 23.37 -18.94 4.45
CA LEU A 204 24.55 -18.42 3.77
C LEU A 204 25.62 -19.52 3.60
N GLN A 205 25.83 -20.34 4.60
CA GLN A 205 26.78 -21.45 4.53
C GLN A 205 26.38 -22.52 3.52
N GLU A 206 25.09 -22.84 3.40
CA GLU A 206 24.58 -23.73 2.36
C GLU A 206 24.90 -23.18 0.96
N LEU A 207 24.74 -21.87 0.74
CA LEU A 207 25.08 -21.23 -0.53
C LEU A 207 26.57 -21.29 -0.83
N VAL A 208 27.44 -21.05 0.15
CA VAL A 208 28.89 -21.19 -0.01
C VAL A 208 29.26 -22.60 -0.47
N VAL A 209 28.61 -23.62 0.09
CA VAL A 209 28.83 -25.02 -0.32
C VAL A 209 28.29 -25.30 -1.72
N GLN A 210 27.11 -24.76 -2.04
CA GLN A 210 26.45 -24.95 -3.34
C GLN A 210 27.24 -24.35 -4.50
N PHE A 211 27.89 -23.21 -4.27
CA PHE A 211 28.62 -22.47 -5.29
C PHE A 211 30.08 -22.90 -5.44
N LYS A 212 30.56 -23.96 -4.79
CA LYS A 212 31.90 -24.50 -5.06
C LYS A 212 32.04 -24.85 -6.56
N PRO A 213 33.19 -24.59 -7.20
CA PRO A 213 34.52 -24.25 -6.61
C PRO A 213 34.83 -22.75 -6.47
N LEU A 214 33.85 -21.82 -6.53
CA LEU A 214 34.12 -20.38 -6.38
C LEU A 214 34.77 -20.07 -5.02
N ASP A 215 35.70 -19.13 -4.99
CA ASP A 215 36.29 -18.59 -3.75
C ASP A 215 35.31 -17.60 -3.09
N ILE A 216 34.39 -18.13 -2.27
CA ILE A 216 33.45 -17.32 -1.49
C ILE A 216 33.93 -17.28 -0.04
N ARG A 217 34.26 -16.09 0.45
CA ARG A 217 34.67 -15.86 1.82
C ARG A 217 33.47 -15.45 2.66
N PHE A 218 33.14 -16.29 3.65
CA PHE A 218 32.04 -16.07 4.56
C PHE A 218 32.49 -16.41 5.99
N GLU A 219 32.33 -15.45 6.90
CA GLU A 219 32.51 -15.65 8.32
C GLU A 219 31.16 -15.50 9.03
N PRO A 220 30.68 -16.55 9.73
CA PRO A 220 29.43 -16.46 10.49
C PRO A 220 29.50 -15.39 11.58
N ALA A 221 28.44 -14.62 11.72
CA ALA A 221 28.29 -13.59 12.76
C ALA A 221 27.21 -14.01 13.79
N GLU A 222 27.12 -13.30 14.91
CA GLU A 222 26.01 -13.48 15.85
C GLU A 222 24.74 -12.84 15.29
N LEU A 223 23.89 -13.64 14.67
CA LEU A 223 22.64 -13.21 14.05
C LEU A 223 21.43 -13.82 14.76
N PRO A 224 20.35 -13.08 14.98
CA PRO A 224 19.10 -13.64 15.46
C PRO A 224 18.42 -14.50 14.38
N ILE A 225 17.56 -15.43 14.79
CA ILE A 225 16.63 -16.08 13.88
C ILE A 225 15.59 -15.06 13.44
N ILE A 226 15.30 -15.01 12.13
CA ILE A 226 14.34 -14.07 11.57
C ILE A 226 13.15 -14.78 10.93
N GLN A 227 12.02 -14.09 10.87
CA GLN A 227 10.85 -14.53 10.13
C GLN A 227 10.99 -14.13 8.65
N ALA A 228 11.29 -15.10 7.78
CA ALA A 228 11.55 -14.82 6.37
C ALA A 228 11.09 -15.95 5.45
N ARG A 229 11.01 -15.65 4.17
CA ARG A 229 10.83 -16.64 3.09
C ARG A 229 12.19 -17.17 2.68
N SER A 230 12.58 -18.28 3.29
CA SER A 230 13.94 -18.85 3.20
C SER A 230 14.38 -19.17 1.77
N LEU A 231 13.50 -19.76 0.94
CA LEU A 231 13.80 -20.08 -0.46
C LEU A 231 13.96 -18.79 -1.30
N SER A 232 13.15 -17.77 -1.03
CA SER A 232 13.27 -16.48 -1.69
C SER A 232 14.59 -15.82 -1.33
N LEU A 233 15.02 -15.84 -0.06
CA LEU A 233 16.32 -15.32 0.35
C LEU A 233 17.48 -16.08 -0.29
N LYS A 234 17.43 -17.42 -0.33
CA LYS A 234 18.44 -18.23 -1.05
C LYS A 234 18.53 -17.83 -2.51
N ARG A 235 17.40 -17.62 -3.17
CA ARG A 235 17.34 -17.20 -4.55
C ARG A 235 17.89 -15.79 -4.78
N LEU A 236 17.59 -14.85 -3.88
CA LEU A 236 18.10 -13.50 -3.91
C LEU A 236 19.63 -13.51 -3.85
N ILE A 237 20.21 -14.13 -2.81
CA ILE A 237 21.66 -14.18 -2.61
C ILE A 237 22.33 -14.97 -3.72
N GLY A 238 21.75 -16.08 -4.16
CA GLY A 238 22.24 -16.85 -5.30
C GLY A 238 22.30 -16.06 -6.61
N ASN A 239 21.34 -15.12 -6.86
CA ASN A 239 21.41 -14.22 -8.01
C ASN A 239 22.56 -13.22 -7.88
N LEU A 240 22.83 -12.68 -6.69
CA LEU A 240 23.99 -11.79 -6.47
C LEU A 240 25.30 -12.54 -6.68
N ILE A 241 25.47 -13.74 -6.10
CA ILE A 241 26.68 -14.57 -6.30
C ILE A 241 26.87 -14.90 -7.78
N ASN A 242 25.78 -15.23 -8.51
CA ASN A 242 25.85 -15.49 -9.96
C ASN A 242 26.25 -14.24 -10.76
N ASN A 243 25.79 -13.04 -10.35
CA ASN A 243 26.21 -11.79 -10.96
C ASN A 243 27.70 -11.56 -10.73
N SER A 244 28.19 -11.72 -9.50
CA SER A 244 29.60 -11.59 -9.15
C SER A 244 30.46 -12.62 -9.89
N LYS A 245 29.98 -13.86 -10.08
CA LYS A 245 30.66 -14.88 -10.90
C LYS A 245 30.79 -14.48 -12.37
N ARG A 246 29.78 -13.81 -12.94
CA ARG A 246 29.74 -13.47 -14.37
C ARG A 246 30.42 -12.18 -14.74
N TYR A 247 30.27 -11.19 -13.90
CA TYR A 247 30.67 -9.81 -14.20
C TYR A 247 31.73 -9.27 -13.23
N GLY A 248 31.88 -9.92 -12.07
CA GLY A 248 32.86 -9.59 -11.06
C GLY A 248 34.13 -10.42 -11.15
N ALA A 249 34.88 -10.43 -10.07
CA ALA A 249 36.08 -11.26 -9.89
C ALA A 249 36.11 -11.82 -8.45
N GLU A 250 36.76 -12.99 -8.32
CA GLU A 250 37.02 -13.61 -7.00
C GLU A 250 38.12 -12.90 -6.24
N PRO A 251 38.12 -12.93 -4.89
CA PRO A 251 37.15 -13.61 -4.04
C PRO A 251 35.81 -12.89 -3.95
N ILE A 252 34.70 -13.61 -3.76
CA ILE A 252 33.41 -13.03 -3.43
C ILE A 252 33.31 -12.97 -1.90
N GLU A 253 33.12 -11.80 -1.35
CA GLU A 253 32.95 -11.58 0.10
C GLU A 253 31.46 -11.60 0.43
N LEU A 254 31.07 -12.49 1.33
CA LEU A 254 29.70 -12.61 1.82
C LEU A 254 29.71 -12.32 3.32
N SER A 255 28.91 -11.37 3.77
CA SER A 255 28.80 -11.02 5.19
C SER A 255 27.36 -10.72 5.58
N ALA A 256 27.07 -10.88 6.87
CA ALA A 256 25.81 -10.46 7.43
C ALA A 256 26.04 -9.86 8.83
N THR A 257 25.41 -8.72 9.11
CA THR A 257 25.53 -7.99 10.38
C THR A 257 24.17 -7.49 10.84
N VAL A 258 24.06 -7.12 12.11
CA VAL A 258 22.86 -6.49 12.66
C VAL A 258 23.15 -5.03 12.97
N GLU A 259 22.39 -4.12 12.39
CA GLU A 259 22.49 -2.69 12.64
C GLU A 259 21.10 -2.05 12.74
N ASN A 260 20.84 -1.26 13.79
CA ASN A 260 19.63 -0.45 13.95
C ASN A 260 18.31 -1.21 13.68
N GLU A 261 18.14 -2.40 14.27
CA GLU A 261 16.97 -3.29 14.08
C GLU A 261 16.82 -3.83 12.65
N HIS A 262 17.87 -3.80 11.86
CA HIS A 262 17.93 -4.41 10.54
C HIS A 262 19.07 -5.41 10.45
N ILE A 263 18.88 -6.45 9.65
CA ILE A 263 19.96 -7.30 9.20
C ILE A 263 20.47 -6.76 7.86
N LEU A 264 21.76 -6.53 7.79
CA LEU A 264 22.47 -6.16 6.58
C LEU A 264 23.16 -7.40 6.04
N ILE A 265 22.82 -7.80 4.82
CA ILE A 265 23.52 -8.88 4.09
C ILE A 265 24.27 -8.20 2.96
N SER A 266 25.58 -8.37 2.90
CA SER A 266 26.43 -7.84 1.84
C SER A 266 27.00 -8.97 0.98
N VAL A 267 26.98 -8.75 -0.34
CA VAL A 267 27.66 -9.56 -1.34
C VAL A 267 28.56 -8.62 -2.13
N ALA A 268 29.87 -8.82 -2.02
CA ALA A 268 30.86 -7.95 -2.65
C ALA A 268 31.83 -8.77 -3.53
N ASP A 269 32.19 -8.24 -4.69
CA ASP A 269 33.16 -8.81 -5.60
C ASP A 269 34.36 -7.85 -5.84
N HIS A 270 35.31 -8.31 -6.68
CA HIS A 270 36.54 -7.56 -7.01
C HIS A 270 36.63 -7.30 -8.53
N GLY A 271 35.48 -7.19 -9.22
CA GLY A 271 35.40 -6.89 -10.63
C GLY A 271 35.68 -5.42 -10.98
N GLU A 272 35.30 -5.03 -12.18
CA GLU A 272 35.46 -3.65 -12.66
C GLU A 272 34.39 -2.70 -12.12
N GLY A 273 33.28 -3.25 -11.54
CA GLY A 273 32.15 -2.46 -11.07
C GLY A 273 31.17 -2.10 -12.20
N ILE A 274 30.28 -1.14 -11.95
CA ILE A 274 29.24 -0.67 -12.87
C ILE A 274 29.24 0.86 -12.84
N PRO A 275 29.12 1.56 -13.99
CA PRO A 275 28.95 3.03 -13.98
C PRO A 275 27.75 3.43 -13.11
N ASP A 276 27.91 4.42 -12.23
CA ASP A 276 26.91 4.81 -11.24
C ASP A 276 25.57 5.22 -11.88
N ASP A 277 25.61 5.81 -13.07
CA ASP A 277 24.45 6.22 -13.86
C ASP A 277 23.65 5.03 -14.44
N GLN A 278 24.21 3.83 -14.47
CA GLN A 278 23.57 2.63 -14.99
C GLN A 278 22.98 1.74 -13.89
N ILE A 279 23.34 1.93 -12.63
CA ILE A 279 22.92 1.03 -11.52
C ILE A 279 21.39 0.94 -11.41
N GLU A 280 20.69 2.09 -11.45
CA GLU A 280 19.22 2.11 -11.39
C GLU A 280 18.57 1.43 -12.61
N GLU A 281 19.13 1.63 -13.80
CA GLU A 281 18.61 1.05 -15.03
C GLU A 281 18.77 -0.47 -15.03
N LEU A 282 19.89 -0.99 -14.54
CA LEU A 282 20.19 -2.42 -14.45
C LEU A 282 19.32 -3.20 -13.44
N MET A 283 18.64 -2.49 -12.54
CA MET A 283 17.63 -3.09 -11.66
C MET A 283 16.28 -3.33 -12.37
N GLN A 284 16.08 -2.78 -13.58
CA GLN A 284 14.87 -3.02 -14.37
C GLN A 284 14.92 -4.39 -15.06
N PRO A 285 13.79 -5.06 -15.24
CA PRO A 285 13.73 -6.35 -15.93
C PRO A 285 14.21 -6.24 -17.39
N PHE A 286 14.99 -7.22 -17.85
CA PHE A 286 15.54 -7.36 -19.20
C PHE A 286 16.56 -6.29 -19.61
N VAL A 287 16.96 -5.42 -18.70
CA VAL A 287 18.02 -4.43 -18.98
C VAL A 287 19.39 -5.06 -18.77
N ARG A 288 20.32 -4.77 -19.69
CA ARG A 288 21.70 -5.28 -19.68
C ARG A 288 22.64 -4.13 -19.98
N GLY A 289 23.76 -4.07 -19.27
CA GLY A 289 24.82 -3.08 -19.53
C GLY A 289 25.43 -3.26 -20.93
N ASN A 290 25.98 -2.20 -21.48
CA ASN A 290 26.53 -2.20 -22.84
C ASN A 290 27.67 -3.23 -23.04
N GLU A 291 28.49 -3.45 -22.03
CA GLU A 291 29.58 -4.44 -22.07
C GLU A 291 29.11 -5.88 -21.85
N ALA A 292 27.98 -6.05 -21.17
CA ALA A 292 27.37 -7.35 -20.92
C ALA A 292 26.66 -7.98 -22.15
N ARG A 293 26.60 -7.29 -23.30
CA ARG A 293 25.97 -7.84 -24.52
C ARG A 293 26.68 -9.06 -25.08
N THR A 294 27.96 -9.21 -24.83
CA THR A 294 28.77 -10.36 -25.24
C THR A 294 28.77 -11.51 -24.23
N VAL A 295 28.32 -11.27 -22.99
CA VAL A 295 28.24 -12.27 -21.92
C VAL A 295 26.80 -12.76 -21.81
N GLN A 296 26.59 -14.07 -21.81
CA GLN A 296 25.27 -14.71 -21.70
C GLN A 296 24.51 -14.22 -20.46
N GLY A 297 23.23 -13.82 -20.60
CA GLY A 297 22.38 -13.41 -19.45
C GLY A 297 21.05 -12.80 -19.87
N SER A 298 19.98 -13.03 -19.07
CA SER A 298 18.61 -12.56 -19.35
C SER A 298 18.33 -11.10 -18.95
N GLY A 299 19.19 -10.46 -18.14
CA GLY A 299 18.91 -9.15 -17.52
C GLY A 299 17.84 -9.20 -16.42
N LEU A 300 17.57 -10.37 -15.84
CA LEU A 300 16.55 -10.54 -14.80
C LEU A 300 17.13 -10.67 -13.39
N GLY A 301 18.45 -10.91 -13.23
CA GLY A 301 19.06 -11.22 -11.94
C GLY A 301 18.83 -10.14 -10.89
N LEU A 302 19.18 -8.87 -11.19
CA LEU A 302 18.99 -7.75 -10.26
C LEU A 302 17.51 -7.39 -10.04
N ALA A 303 16.67 -7.55 -11.07
CA ALA A 303 15.22 -7.36 -10.94
C ALA A 303 14.59 -8.38 -9.98
N ILE A 304 15.07 -9.65 -9.99
CA ILE A 304 14.66 -10.69 -9.02
C ILE A 304 15.10 -10.27 -7.62
N VAL A 305 16.34 -9.83 -7.45
CA VAL A 305 16.87 -9.36 -6.17
C VAL A 305 16.00 -8.24 -5.61
N LYS A 306 15.78 -7.18 -6.40
CA LYS A 306 14.94 -6.04 -6.01
C LYS A 306 13.54 -6.47 -5.57
N ARG A 307 12.89 -7.32 -6.35
CA ARG A 307 11.54 -7.81 -6.06
C ARG A 307 11.47 -8.60 -4.75
N ILE A 308 12.45 -9.48 -4.49
CA ILE A 308 12.49 -10.26 -3.25
C ILE A 308 12.76 -9.35 -2.04
N VAL A 309 13.62 -8.35 -2.17
CA VAL A 309 13.87 -7.34 -1.13
C VAL A 309 12.58 -6.58 -0.81
N ASP A 310 11.84 -6.14 -1.83
CA ASP A 310 10.58 -5.40 -1.66
C ASP A 310 9.51 -6.25 -0.92
N ILE A 311 9.39 -7.55 -1.21
CA ILE A 311 8.47 -8.47 -0.53
C ILE A 311 8.83 -8.64 0.95
N HIS A 312 10.12 -8.58 1.29
CA HIS A 312 10.60 -8.62 2.67
C HIS A 312 10.59 -7.23 3.33
N GLN A 313 10.02 -6.19 2.68
CA GLN A 313 9.98 -4.81 3.19
C GLN A 313 11.38 -4.25 3.47
N GLY A 314 12.37 -4.76 2.76
CA GLY A 314 13.76 -4.37 2.88
C GLY A 314 14.16 -3.23 1.95
N GLN A 315 15.46 -2.94 1.94
CA GLN A 315 16.10 -1.98 1.03
C GLN A 315 17.28 -2.63 0.36
N LEU A 316 17.49 -2.34 -0.94
CA LEU A 316 18.65 -2.75 -1.71
C LEU A 316 19.49 -1.52 -2.05
N SER A 317 20.77 -1.56 -1.71
CA SER A 317 21.78 -0.58 -2.12
C SER A 317 22.87 -1.28 -2.90
N ILE A 318 23.26 -0.74 -4.04
CA ILE A 318 24.35 -1.26 -4.88
C ILE A 318 25.32 -0.10 -5.12
N HIS A 319 26.59 -0.31 -4.88
CA HIS A 319 27.63 0.71 -5.10
C HIS A 319 28.97 0.09 -5.48
N ASN A 320 29.78 0.89 -6.13
CA ASN A 320 31.16 0.50 -6.42
C ASN A 320 32.02 0.63 -5.18
N ARG A 321 32.92 -0.32 -4.97
CA ARG A 321 33.89 -0.32 -3.87
C ARG A 321 35.10 0.58 -4.21
N GLU A 322 35.66 1.28 -3.22
CA GLU A 322 36.84 2.11 -3.41
C GLU A 322 38.07 1.32 -3.90
N GLN A 323 38.11 0.03 -3.55
CA GLN A 323 39.21 -0.88 -3.92
C GLN A 323 38.98 -1.61 -5.24
N GLY A 324 37.91 -1.27 -5.95
CA GLY A 324 37.41 -1.97 -7.14
C GLY A 324 36.40 -3.07 -6.78
N GLY A 325 35.48 -3.35 -7.73
CA GLY A 325 34.42 -4.29 -7.55
C GLY A 325 33.09 -3.65 -7.19
N LEU A 326 32.05 -4.47 -7.12
CA LEU A 326 30.68 -4.08 -6.79
C LEU A 326 30.29 -4.65 -5.43
N GLU A 327 29.57 -3.87 -4.63
CA GLU A 327 28.96 -4.34 -3.40
C GLU A 327 27.46 -4.12 -3.44
N ALA A 328 26.69 -5.18 -3.18
CA ALA A 328 25.25 -5.17 -3.03
C ALA A 328 24.90 -5.41 -1.57
N ILE A 329 24.26 -4.44 -0.93
CA ILE A 329 23.81 -4.50 0.46
C ILE A 329 22.31 -4.61 0.51
N ILE A 330 21.81 -5.65 1.17
CA ILE A 330 20.39 -5.90 1.44
C ILE A 330 20.14 -5.59 2.91
N SER A 331 19.24 -4.67 3.20
CA SER A 331 18.78 -4.35 4.55
C SER A 331 17.40 -4.93 4.77
N LEU A 332 17.25 -5.86 5.73
CA LEU A 332 15.98 -6.50 6.08
C LEU A 332 15.58 -6.12 7.52
N PRO A 333 14.33 -5.74 7.81
CA PRO A 333 13.89 -5.47 9.18
C PRO A 333 13.87 -6.75 10.01
N LEU A 334 14.37 -6.68 11.26
CA LEU A 334 14.36 -7.81 12.21
C LEU A 334 12.95 -8.23 12.61
N HIS A 335 12.06 -7.26 12.74
CA HIS A 335 10.66 -7.49 13.07
C HIS A 335 9.85 -7.33 11.80
N HIS A 336 9.36 -8.41 11.28
CA HIS A 336 8.27 -8.34 10.32
C HIS A 336 7.07 -7.77 11.08
N ASN A 337 6.59 -6.60 10.67
CA ASN A 337 5.43 -5.95 11.31
C ASN A 337 4.21 -6.86 11.09
N GLN A 338 4.01 -7.82 12.01
CA GLN A 338 2.83 -8.70 12.06
C GLN A 338 1.56 -7.94 12.49
N ASP A 339 1.61 -6.61 12.68
CA ASP A 339 0.45 -5.77 12.96
C ASP A 339 -0.56 -5.65 11.79
N VAL A 340 -0.34 -6.42 10.73
CA VAL A 340 -1.44 -6.89 9.89
C VAL A 340 -1.74 -8.33 10.31
N GLU A 341 -2.17 -8.55 11.54
CA GLU A 341 -3.02 -9.70 11.87
C GLU A 341 -4.16 -9.69 10.84
N ILE A 342 -3.98 -10.50 9.82
CA ILE A 342 -5.11 -11.04 9.08
C ILE A 342 -5.84 -11.84 10.16
N SER A 343 -6.81 -11.18 10.80
CA SER A 343 -7.83 -11.88 11.54
C SER A 343 -8.23 -13.06 10.66
N SER A 344 -7.88 -14.25 11.09
CA SER A 344 -8.21 -15.55 10.45
C SER A 344 -9.73 -15.82 10.45
N ASN A 345 -10.52 -14.79 10.44
CA ASN A 345 -11.94 -14.74 10.21
C ASN A 345 -12.22 -14.42 8.74
N ASN A 346 -11.54 -15.13 7.82
CA ASN A 346 -11.96 -15.09 6.43
C ASN A 346 -13.32 -15.82 6.31
N PRO A 347 -14.43 -15.13 6.05
CA PRO A 347 -15.75 -15.75 5.94
C PRO A 347 -15.82 -16.82 4.86
N LEU A 348 -14.91 -16.78 3.89
CA LEU A 348 -14.81 -17.76 2.80
C LEU A 348 -14.18 -19.09 3.25
N GLU A 349 -13.28 -19.09 4.22
CA GLU A 349 -12.79 -20.36 4.80
C GLU A 349 -13.81 -20.99 5.74
N LYS A 350 -14.56 -20.18 6.51
CA LYS A 350 -15.71 -20.68 7.27
C LYS A 350 -16.79 -21.24 6.36
N LEU A 351 -17.07 -20.61 5.21
CA LEU A 351 -18.01 -21.14 4.22
C LEU A 351 -17.53 -22.45 3.58
N LYS A 352 -16.22 -22.56 3.31
CA LYS A 352 -15.64 -23.82 2.81
C LYS A 352 -15.69 -24.95 3.85
N GLN A 353 -15.38 -24.68 5.10
CA GLN A 353 -15.50 -25.66 6.18
C GLN A 353 -16.96 -26.08 6.41
N THR A 354 -17.89 -25.15 6.40
CA THR A 354 -19.33 -25.46 6.55
C THR A 354 -19.90 -26.24 5.35
N LEU A 355 -19.37 -26.02 4.12
CA LEU A 355 -19.78 -26.79 2.95
C LEU A 355 -19.15 -28.21 2.90
N VAL A 356 -17.99 -28.41 3.52
CA VAL A 356 -17.35 -29.73 3.60
C VAL A 356 -17.95 -30.60 4.72
N GLU A 357 -18.53 -29.98 5.76
CA GLU A 357 -19.20 -30.73 6.84
C GLU A 357 -20.67 -31.12 6.54
N HIS A 358 -21.24 -30.63 5.43
CA HIS A 358 -22.65 -30.89 5.08
C HIS A 358 -22.84 -31.61 3.71
N PHE A 359 -21.76 -32.11 3.12
CA PHE A 359 -21.74 -33.06 2.01
C PHE A 359 -20.76 -34.22 2.30
#